data_9a9cbf1e85990dcfdd905cd35450dad6
#
_entry.id   9a9cbf1e85990dcfdd905cd35450dad6
#
_cell.length_a   1.000
_cell.length_b   1.000
_cell.length_c   1.000
_cell.angle_alpha   90.00
_cell.angle_beta   90.00
_cell.angle_gamma   90.00
#
_symmetry.space_group_name_H-M   'P 1'
#
loop_
_entity.id
_entity.type
_entity.pdbx_description
1 polymer ?
#
loop_
_entity_poly.entity_id
_entity_poly.type
_entity_poly.pdbx_seq_one_letter_code
_entity_poly.pdbx_strand_id
1 'polypeptide(L)' 'MTDLEKAKTNYELAIQIFANNPTDENANFYRLQQKIYHHVHYGKMSLAEANTTEKCHFYKSDFK' A
#
# COMPACT_ATOMS: atom_id res chain seq x y z
N MET A 1 -8.76 8.35 -13.60
CA MET A 1 -7.82 7.39 -13.02
C MET A 1 -8.55 6.22 -12.40
N THR A 2 -8.10 5.02 -12.69
CA THR A 2 -8.65 3.84 -12.04
C THR A 2 -8.09 3.70 -10.63
N ASP A 3 -8.75 2.88 -9.81
CA ASP A 3 -8.25 2.61 -8.47
C ASP A 3 -6.86 1.98 -8.50
N LEU A 4 -6.61 1.12 -9.47
CA LEU A 4 -5.30 0.50 -9.62
C LEU A 4 -4.22 1.54 -9.90
N GLU A 5 -4.49 2.49 -10.77
CA GLU A 5 -3.53 3.55 -11.08
C GLU A 5 -3.27 4.44 -9.86
N LYS A 6 -4.31 4.76 -9.11
CA LYS A 6 -4.16 5.55 -7.88
C LYS A 6 -3.34 4.80 -6.85
N ALA A 7 -3.62 3.52 -6.67
CA ALA A 7 -2.88 2.70 -5.72
C ALA A 7 -1.41 2.58 -6.13
N LYS A 8 -1.15 2.41 -7.42
CA LYS A 8 0.22 2.35 -7.93
C LYS A 8 0.96 3.66 -7.71
N THR A 9 0.31 4.79 -7.98
CA THR A 9 0.89 6.11 -7.79
C THR A 9 1.23 6.33 -6.31
N ASN A 10 0.32 5.97 -5.41
CA ASN A 10 0.55 6.10 -3.98
C ASN A 10 1.71 5.22 -3.53
N TYR A 11 1.81 4.02 -4.06
CA TYR A 11 2.90 3.10 -3.73
C TYR A 11 4.23 3.67 -4.20
N GLU A 12 4.29 4.16 -5.43
CA GLU A 12 5.52 4.76 -5.97
C GLU A 12 5.94 5.99 -5.17
N LEU A 13 4.99 6.81 -4.78
CA LEU A 13 5.27 7.98 -3.95
C LEU A 13 5.83 7.56 -2.58
N ALA A 14 5.27 6.52 -2.00
CA ALA A 14 5.75 6.00 -0.73
C ALA A 14 7.19 5.49 -0.83
N ILE A 15 7.53 4.86 -1.95
CA ILE A 15 8.91 4.42 -2.20
C ILE A 15 9.86 5.62 -2.22
N GLN A 16 9.48 6.68 -2.90
CA GLN A 16 10.31 7.89 -2.98
C GLN A 16 10.47 8.56 -1.62
N ILE A 17 9.39 8.65 -0.86
CA ILE A 17 9.42 9.24 0.47
C ILE A 17 10.37 8.45 1.37
N PHE A 18 10.26 7.13 1.35
CA PHE A 18 11.13 6.28 2.17
C PHE A 18 12.58 6.38 1.71
N ALA A 19 12.83 6.42 0.42
CA ALA A 19 14.19 6.51 -0.13
C ALA A 19 14.86 7.83 0.29
N ASN A 20 14.09 8.92 0.33
CA ASN A 20 14.60 10.23 0.72
C ASN A 20 14.77 10.38 2.22
N ASN A 21 13.94 9.70 2.99
CA ASN A 21 13.95 9.82 4.44
C ASN A 21 13.56 8.47 5.07
N PRO A 22 14.52 7.56 5.25
CA PRO A 22 14.24 6.18 5.68
C PRO A 22 13.97 6.08 7.18
N THR A 23 12.85 6.62 7.61
CA THR A 23 12.39 6.53 8.99
C THR A 23 11.44 5.35 9.16
N ASP A 24 11.19 4.95 10.41
CA ASP A 24 10.22 3.89 10.70
C ASP A 24 8.82 4.26 10.23
N GLU A 25 8.44 5.53 10.39
CA GLU A 25 7.14 6.01 9.92
C GLU A 25 7.01 5.86 8.41
N ASN A 26 8.04 6.24 7.67
CA ASN A 26 8.02 6.13 6.22
C ASN A 26 8.09 4.68 5.76
N ALA A 27 8.78 3.83 6.50
CA ALA A 27 8.79 2.40 6.22
C ALA A 27 7.40 1.79 6.41
N ASN A 28 6.70 2.19 7.46
CA ASN A 28 5.33 1.72 7.71
C ASN A 28 4.38 2.22 6.64
N PHE A 29 4.53 3.46 6.20
CA PHE A 29 3.73 4.03 5.12
C PHE A 29 3.97 3.27 3.81
N TYR A 30 5.22 3.00 3.49
CA TYR A 30 5.59 2.22 2.31
C TYR A 30 4.94 0.83 2.34
N ARG A 31 5.03 0.13 3.47
CA ARG A 31 4.42 -1.20 3.60
C ARG A 31 2.91 -1.14 3.47
N LEU A 32 2.28 -0.12 4.04
CA LEU A 32 0.85 0.06 3.94
C LEU A 32 0.42 0.25 2.49
N GLN A 33 1.09 1.13 1.77
CA GLN A 33 0.76 1.37 0.36
C GLN A 33 1.03 0.14 -0.50
N GLN A 34 2.07 -0.62 -0.18
CA GLN A 34 2.35 -1.87 -0.87
C GLN A 34 1.19 -2.87 -0.70
N LYS A 35 0.68 -2.99 0.50
CA LYS A 35 -0.44 -3.89 0.78
C LYS A 35 -1.71 -3.42 0.08
N ILE A 36 -1.98 -2.13 0.11
CA ILE A 36 -3.14 -1.55 -0.55
C ILE A 36 -3.06 -1.82 -2.06
N TYR A 37 -1.92 -1.55 -2.66
CA TYR A 37 -1.70 -1.83 -4.07
C TYR A 37 -1.92 -3.31 -4.38
N HIS A 38 -1.43 -4.18 -3.53
CA HIS A 38 -1.57 -5.62 -3.69
C HIS A 38 -3.04 -6.04 -3.66
N HIS A 39 -3.82 -5.51 -2.72
CA HIS A 39 -5.25 -5.78 -2.64
C HIS A 39 -5.99 -5.31 -3.88
N VAL A 40 -5.67 -4.12 -4.37
CA VAL A 40 -6.36 -3.57 -5.54
C VAL A 40 -5.96 -4.35 -6.80
N HIS A 41 -4.70 -4.68 -6.93
CA HIS A 41 -4.18 -5.35 -8.12
C HIS A 41 -4.62 -6.83 -8.18
N TYR A 42 -4.38 -7.56 -7.12
CA TYR A 42 -4.64 -9.01 -7.09
C TYR A 42 -5.98 -9.38 -6.46
N GLY A 43 -6.41 -8.62 -5.47
CA GLY A 43 -7.67 -8.87 -4.78
C GLY A 43 -8.88 -8.25 -5.44
N LYS A 44 -8.68 -7.43 -6.48
CA LYS A 44 -9.77 -6.74 -7.19
C LYS A 44 -10.62 -5.86 -6.30
N MET A 45 -10.05 -5.31 -5.25
CA MET A 45 -10.75 -4.41 -4.34
C MET A 45 -10.73 -3.00 -4.86
N SER A 46 -11.72 -2.19 -4.44
CA SER A 46 -11.65 -0.75 -4.66
C SER A 46 -10.60 -0.15 -3.72
N LEU A 47 -10.10 1.03 -4.07
CA LEU A 47 -9.10 1.71 -3.26
C LEU A 47 -9.64 2.02 -1.86
N ALA A 48 -10.88 2.49 -1.77
CA ALA A 48 -11.52 2.78 -0.48
C ALA A 48 -11.62 1.52 0.37
N GLU A 49 -12.01 0.41 -0.24
CA GLU A 49 -12.14 -0.87 0.45
C GLU A 49 -10.79 -1.36 0.96
N ALA A 50 -9.76 -1.27 0.13
CA ALA A 50 -8.42 -1.69 0.50
C ALA A 50 -7.87 -0.85 1.65
N ASN A 51 -8.18 0.45 1.68
CA ASN A 51 -7.71 1.35 2.73
C ASN A 51 -8.32 1.05 4.09
N THR A 52 -9.56 0.55 4.11
CA THR A 52 -10.29 0.39 5.37
C THR A 52 -10.42 -1.05 5.83
N THR A 53 -10.02 -2.02 5.02
CA THR A 53 -10.22 -3.42 5.32
C THR A 53 -9.13 -3.98 6.22
N GLU A 54 -9.53 -4.88 7.10
CA GLU A 54 -8.61 -5.62 7.95
C GLU A 54 -7.77 -6.62 7.16
N LYS A 55 -8.10 -6.87 5.92
CA LYS A 55 -7.29 -7.74 5.06
C LYS A 55 -5.88 -7.22 4.90
N CYS A 56 -5.69 -5.91 5.06
CA CYS A 56 -4.35 -5.33 5.05
C CYS A 56 -3.49 -5.89 6.18
N HIS A 57 -4.09 -6.16 7.33
CA HIS A 57 -3.38 -6.78 8.45
C HIS A 57 -3.00 -8.22 8.14
N PHE A 58 -3.85 -8.92 7.43
CA PHE A 58 -3.56 -10.27 7.00
C PHE A 58 -2.30 -10.33 6.13
N TYR A 59 -2.23 -9.47 5.15
CA TYR A 59 -1.03 -9.39 4.31
C TYR A 59 0.18 -8.91 5.08
N LYS A 60 -0.02 -8.11 6.09
CA LYS A 60 1.08 -7.69 6.95
C LYS A 60 1.77 -8.88 7.59
N SER A 61 1.01 -9.89 7.97
CA SER A 61 1.58 -11.11 8.52
C SER A 61 2.41 -11.86 7.48
N ASP A 62 1.96 -11.87 6.25
CA ASP A 62 2.63 -12.57 5.17
C ASP A 62 3.94 -11.92 4.77
N PHE A 63 4.09 -10.64 5.01
CA PHE A 63 5.29 -9.88 4.63
C PHE A 63 6.42 -9.97 5.64
N LYS A 64 6.25 -10.68 6.68
CA LYS A 64 7.31 -10.86 7.67
C LYS A 64 8.37 -11.89 7.24
#